data_1579b1f1faf8540d506c212718892da8
#
_entry.id   1579b1f1faf8540d506c212718892da8
#
_cell.length_a   1.000
_cell.length_b   1.000
_cell.length_c   1.000
_cell.angle_alpha   90.00
_cell.angle_beta   90.00
_cell.angle_gamma   90.00
#
_symmetry.space_group_name_H-M   'P 1'
#
loop_
_entity.id
_entity.type
_entity.pdbx_description
1 polymer ?
#
loop_
_entity_poly.entity_id
_entity_poly.type
_entity_poly.pdbx_seq_one_letter_code
_entity_poly.pdbx_strand_id
1 'polypeptide(L)'
;MFEKVLIANRGEIALRIQRACRELGIKTVVVHSEADREAKYVKLADESVCIGPAASALSYLNVPAIISAAEVTDAQAIHPGYGFLSENADFAERVETSGFVFIGPRAETIRLMGDKVSAKQAMREAGVPCVPGSDGALPDDPQEILRIARQIGYPVIIKAAGGGGGRGMRVVRTEAALITSVNMTREEARVAFGNPTVYMEKFLENPRHVEIQVLADQHGNAVWLGERDCSMQRRHQKVIEEAPSPFVKEAARQKMLAVAVEACKKIGYYSAGTLEFMMDKDQNFYFLQKGKMVLIMIMLFLKQVLYEKWMENIVLYIHQNTIMIFATQWQIHLKVHLLMEAFW
;
A
#
# COMPACT_ATOMS: atom_id res chain seq x y z
N MET A 1 -14.50 1.86 -21.95
CA MET A 1 -13.04 1.59 -21.89
C MET A 1 -12.34 2.89 -22.23
N PHE A 2 -11.25 3.24 -21.56
CA PHE A 2 -10.49 4.45 -21.90
C PHE A 2 -9.80 4.31 -23.25
N GLU A 3 -9.74 5.37 -24.01
CA GLU A 3 -8.97 5.44 -25.26
C GLU A 3 -7.52 5.88 -25.01
N LYS A 4 -7.35 6.78 -24.00
CA LYS A 4 -6.04 7.37 -23.68
C LYS A 4 -5.88 7.60 -22.16
N VAL A 5 -4.73 7.16 -21.63
CA VAL A 5 -4.38 7.29 -20.20
C VAL A 5 -3.06 8.05 -20.06
N LEU A 6 -3.02 9.07 -19.19
CA LEU A 6 -1.79 9.72 -18.79
C LEU A 6 -1.17 8.97 -17.60
N ILE A 7 0.13 8.70 -17.68
CA ILE A 7 0.91 8.03 -16.65
C ILE A 7 1.71 9.09 -15.87
N ALA A 8 1.25 9.42 -14.66
CA ALA A 8 1.86 10.41 -13.78
C ALA A 8 2.99 9.81 -12.93
N ASN A 9 3.92 9.14 -13.58
CA ASN A 9 5.06 8.50 -12.94
C ASN A 9 6.22 8.34 -13.95
N ARG A 10 7.34 7.73 -13.52
CA ARG A 10 8.55 7.56 -14.31
C ARG A 10 9.14 6.14 -14.18
N GLY A 11 10.19 5.89 -14.96
CA GLY A 11 11.02 4.69 -14.81
C GLY A 11 10.29 3.40 -15.15
N GLU A 12 10.55 2.36 -14.37
CA GLU A 12 10.04 1.02 -14.63
C GLU A 12 8.53 0.92 -14.47
N ILE A 13 7.93 1.66 -13.51
CA ILE A 13 6.49 1.63 -13.29
C ILE A 13 5.74 2.27 -14.47
N ALA A 14 6.23 3.39 -15.00
CA ALA A 14 5.65 3.99 -16.20
C ALA A 14 5.69 3.02 -17.38
N LEU A 15 6.83 2.34 -17.59
CA LEU A 15 6.96 1.31 -18.63
C LEU A 15 6.02 0.12 -18.41
N ARG A 16 5.81 -0.26 -17.16
CA ARG A 16 4.93 -1.36 -16.81
C ARG A 16 3.46 -1.03 -17.10
N ILE A 17 3.02 0.18 -16.77
CA ILE A 17 1.67 0.67 -17.07
C ILE A 17 1.46 0.76 -18.59
N GLN A 18 2.44 1.28 -19.34
CA GLN A 18 2.37 1.32 -20.81
C GLN A 18 2.13 -0.06 -21.43
N ARG A 19 2.84 -1.08 -20.95
CA ARG A 19 2.66 -2.45 -21.43
C ARG A 19 1.22 -2.92 -21.23
N ALA A 20 0.63 -2.59 -20.07
CA ALA A 20 -0.75 -2.90 -19.77
C ALA A 20 -1.72 -2.22 -20.74
N CYS A 21 -1.58 -0.92 -20.84
CA CYS A 21 -2.41 -0.12 -21.72
C CYS A 21 -2.34 -0.63 -23.15
N ARG A 22 -1.13 -0.94 -23.65
CA ARG A 22 -0.93 -1.51 -24.98
C ARG A 22 -1.65 -2.84 -25.18
N GLU A 23 -1.60 -3.74 -24.19
CA GLU A 23 -2.30 -5.03 -24.25
C GLU A 23 -3.82 -4.88 -24.30
N LEU A 24 -4.34 -3.79 -23.71
CA LEU A 24 -5.75 -3.44 -23.71
C LEU A 24 -6.16 -2.56 -24.89
N GLY A 25 -5.21 -2.19 -25.77
CA GLY A 25 -5.47 -1.28 -26.91
C GLY A 25 -5.65 0.19 -26.50
N ILE A 26 -5.19 0.57 -25.29
CA ILE A 26 -5.28 1.92 -24.75
C ILE A 26 -4.00 2.70 -25.09
N LYS A 27 -4.13 3.89 -25.66
CA LYS A 27 -2.99 4.80 -25.89
C LYS A 27 -2.46 5.38 -24.59
N THR A 28 -1.17 5.68 -24.57
CA THR A 28 -0.50 6.20 -23.36
C THR A 28 0.17 7.53 -23.60
N VAL A 29 -0.03 8.45 -22.67
CA VAL A 29 0.76 9.66 -22.52
C VAL A 29 1.66 9.49 -21.31
N VAL A 30 2.96 9.71 -21.45
CA VAL A 30 3.86 9.72 -20.29
C VAL A 30 4.33 11.15 -19.99
N VAL A 31 4.44 11.46 -18.71
CA VAL A 31 5.12 12.68 -18.30
C VAL A 31 6.58 12.39 -18.01
N HIS A 32 7.45 13.37 -18.26
CA HIS A 32 8.86 13.25 -17.93
C HIS A 32 9.48 14.59 -17.51
N SER A 33 10.49 14.54 -16.67
CA SER A 33 11.38 15.68 -16.44
C SER A 33 12.37 15.85 -17.60
N GLU A 34 13.03 16.99 -17.67
CA GLU A 34 14.09 17.22 -18.65
C GLU A 34 15.18 16.12 -18.60
N ALA A 35 15.54 15.67 -17.40
CA ALA A 35 16.55 14.63 -17.19
C ALA A 35 16.13 13.25 -17.70
N ASP A 36 14.83 12.97 -17.75
CA ASP A 36 14.29 11.69 -18.18
C ASP A 36 13.91 11.64 -19.69
N ARG A 37 14.14 12.71 -20.45
CA ARG A 37 13.74 12.84 -21.86
C ARG A 37 14.16 11.64 -22.71
N GLU A 38 15.36 11.10 -22.47
CA GLU A 38 15.92 9.98 -23.20
C GLU A 38 15.61 8.60 -22.60
N ALA A 39 14.79 8.57 -21.54
CA ALA A 39 14.46 7.33 -20.86
C ALA A 39 13.62 6.39 -21.74
N LYS A 40 13.79 5.08 -21.54
CA LYS A 40 13.13 4.05 -22.34
C LYS A 40 11.60 4.17 -22.34
N TYR A 41 11.01 4.49 -21.18
CA TYR A 41 9.55 4.63 -21.06
C TYR A 41 9.03 5.83 -21.87
N VAL A 42 9.81 6.89 -22.04
CA VAL A 42 9.46 8.06 -22.86
C VAL A 42 9.44 7.69 -24.34
N LYS A 43 10.48 6.98 -24.79
CA LYS A 43 10.62 6.56 -26.19
C LYS A 43 9.60 5.51 -26.64
N LEU A 44 8.98 4.79 -25.73
CA LEU A 44 8.02 3.72 -26.00
C LEU A 44 6.56 4.13 -25.82
N ALA A 45 6.29 5.34 -25.36
CA ALA A 45 4.95 5.89 -25.23
C ALA A 45 4.39 6.34 -26.58
N ASP A 46 3.07 6.41 -26.68
CA ASP A 46 2.41 6.97 -27.87
C ASP A 46 2.61 8.49 -27.90
N GLU A 47 2.55 9.14 -26.74
CA GLU A 47 2.79 10.58 -26.55
C GLU A 47 3.62 10.81 -25.28
N SER A 48 4.36 11.94 -25.25
CA SER A 48 5.11 12.34 -24.05
C SER A 48 5.10 13.85 -23.85
N VAL A 49 5.05 14.27 -22.58
CA VAL A 49 5.04 15.69 -22.19
C VAL A 49 6.14 15.96 -21.16
N CYS A 50 6.98 16.95 -21.42
CA CYS A 50 7.95 17.43 -20.45
C CYS A 50 7.25 18.34 -19.43
N ILE A 51 7.28 17.95 -18.15
CA ILE A 51 6.57 18.64 -17.07
C ILE A 51 7.49 19.47 -16.16
N GLY A 52 8.75 19.63 -16.52
CA GLY A 52 9.66 20.50 -15.78
C GLY A 52 11.08 19.93 -15.63
N PRO A 53 11.92 20.61 -14.80
CA PRO A 53 13.33 20.25 -14.61
C PRO A 53 13.49 18.93 -13.83
N ALA A 54 14.75 18.50 -13.65
CA ALA A 54 15.11 17.22 -13.01
C ALA A 54 14.59 17.05 -11.58
N ALA A 55 14.42 18.13 -10.82
CA ALA A 55 13.94 18.07 -9.44
C ALA A 55 12.48 17.62 -9.39
N SER A 56 12.18 16.54 -8.66
CA SER A 56 10.82 15.96 -8.56
C SER A 56 9.78 16.95 -8.04
N ALA A 57 10.16 17.85 -7.13
CA ALA A 57 9.27 18.89 -6.62
C ALA A 57 8.79 19.87 -7.70
N LEU A 58 9.56 20.03 -8.76
CA LEU A 58 9.27 20.96 -9.88
C LEU A 58 8.74 20.22 -11.13
N SER A 59 8.62 18.89 -11.06
CA SER A 59 8.15 18.03 -12.16
C SER A 59 7.11 17.02 -11.68
N TYR A 60 7.51 15.84 -11.24
CA TYR A 60 6.60 14.72 -10.89
C TYR A 60 5.69 14.98 -9.68
N LEU A 61 5.97 15.99 -8.85
CA LEU A 61 5.11 16.46 -7.75
C LEU A 61 4.39 17.77 -8.09
N ASN A 62 4.55 18.29 -9.32
CA ASN A 62 3.88 19.49 -9.78
C ASN A 62 2.49 19.12 -10.35
N VAL A 63 1.49 19.14 -9.47
CA VAL A 63 0.11 18.79 -9.83
C VAL A 63 -0.43 19.63 -11.00
N PRO A 64 -0.30 20.97 -11.02
CA PRO A 64 -0.74 21.77 -12.17
C PRO A 64 -0.14 21.33 -13.50
N ALA A 65 1.16 21.03 -13.54
CA ALA A 65 1.82 20.60 -14.79
C ALA A 65 1.31 19.23 -15.26
N ILE A 66 0.99 18.31 -14.35
CA ILE A 66 0.42 17.00 -14.68
C ILE A 66 -1.00 17.14 -15.22
N ILE A 67 -1.86 17.96 -14.59
CA ILE A 67 -3.22 18.21 -15.05
C ILE A 67 -3.19 18.87 -16.45
N SER A 68 -2.36 19.90 -16.65
CA SER A 68 -2.22 20.53 -17.97
C SER A 68 -1.71 19.57 -19.04
N ALA A 69 -0.80 18.65 -18.68
CA ALA A 69 -0.37 17.60 -19.60
C ALA A 69 -1.53 16.67 -19.99
N ALA A 70 -2.44 16.35 -19.07
CA ALA A 70 -3.62 15.55 -19.38
C ALA A 70 -4.60 16.30 -20.28
N GLU A 71 -4.81 17.59 -20.04
CA GLU A 71 -5.67 18.46 -20.86
C GLU A 71 -5.18 18.57 -22.30
N VAL A 72 -3.92 18.95 -22.51
CA VAL A 72 -3.37 19.18 -23.86
C VAL A 72 -3.21 17.91 -24.70
N THR A 73 -3.28 16.74 -24.06
CA THR A 73 -3.19 15.44 -24.73
C THR A 73 -4.51 14.70 -24.83
N ASP A 74 -5.61 15.31 -24.39
CA ASP A 74 -6.95 14.71 -24.35
C ASP A 74 -6.96 13.34 -23.63
N ALA A 75 -6.19 13.19 -22.56
CA ALA A 75 -6.24 11.99 -21.73
C ALA A 75 -7.57 11.92 -20.97
N GLN A 76 -8.14 10.74 -20.82
CA GLN A 76 -9.41 10.54 -20.11
C GLN A 76 -9.19 10.16 -18.64
N ALA A 77 -8.04 9.56 -18.33
CA ALA A 77 -7.70 9.11 -17.00
C ALA A 77 -6.22 9.34 -16.69
N ILE A 78 -5.92 9.43 -15.40
CA ILE A 78 -4.55 9.60 -14.89
C ILE A 78 -4.19 8.42 -13.99
N HIS A 79 -3.13 7.70 -14.35
CA HIS A 79 -2.57 6.62 -13.56
C HIS A 79 -1.35 7.10 -12.77
N PRO A 80 -1.41 7.19 -11.44
CA PRO A 80 -0.31 7.72 -10.62
C PRO A 80 0.86 6.75 -10.42
N GLY A 81 0.69 5.47 -10.79
CA GLY A 81 1.67 4.43 -10.45
C GLY A 81 1.75 4.21 -8.94
N TYR A 82 2.96 4.12 -8.40
CA TYR A 82 3.25 4.08 -6.97
C TYR A 82 4.30 5.16 -6.58
N GLY A 83 4.36 5.52 -5.29
CA GLY A 83 5.18 6.65 -4.84
C GLY A 83 4.67 7.98 -5.40
N PHE A 84 5.48 9.01 -5.37
CA PHE A 84 5.11 10.37 -5.79
C PHE A 84 3.70 10.78 -5.29
N LEU A 85 2.76 10.93 -6.19
CA LEU A 85 1.40 11.41 -5.91
C LEU A 85 0.35 10.29 -5.74
N SER A 86 0.75 9.01 -5.82
CA SER A 86 -0.20 7.89 -5.77
C SER A 86 -0.99 7.79 -4.46
N GLU A 87 -0.42 8.27 -3.37
CA GLU A 87 -1.04 8.28 -2.03
C GLU A 87 -1.44 9.70 -1.58
N ASN A 88 -1.51 10.63 -2.52
CA ASN A 88 -1.88 12.01 -2.25
C ASN A 88 -3.36 12.21 -2.53
N ALA A 89 -4.16 12.35 -1.46
CA ALA A 89 -5.60 12.52 -1.57
C ALA A 89 -6.00 13.81 -2.30
N ASP A 90 -5.25 14.90 -2.08
CA ASP A 90 -5.55 16.19 -2.73
C ASP A 90 -5.25 16.12 -4.23
N PHE A 91 -4.26 15.32 -4.64
CA PHE A 91 -4.04 15.04 -6.05
C PHE A 91 -5.19 14.24 -6.67
N ALA A 92 -5.63 13.16 -6.01
CA ALA A 92 -6.76 12.37 -6.48
C ALA A 92 -8.02 13.23 -6.65
N GLU A 93 -8.35 14.04 -5.66
CA GLU A 93 -9.48 14.99 -5.70
C GLU A 93 -9.31 16.04 -6.81
N ARG A 94 -8.09 16.56 -7.00
CA ARG A 94 -7.81 17.52 -8.07
C ARG A 94 -7.98 16.90 -9.45
N VAL A 95 -7.55 15.66 -9.67
CA VAL A 95 -7.74 14.91 -10.92
C VAL A 95 -9.23 14.80 -11.23
N GLU A 96 -10.03 14.33 -10.27
CA GLU A 96 -11.48 14.14 -10.44
C GLU A 96 -12.22 15.48 -10.66
N THR A 97 -11.89 16.50 -9.90
CA THR A 97 -12.51 17.84 -10.06
C THR A 97 -12.08 18.53 -11.36
N SER A 98 -11.00 18.12 -11.97
CA SER A 98 -10.58 18.59 -13.31
C SER A 98 -11.22 17.79 -14.45
N GLY A 99 -12.12 16.85 -14.15
CA GLY A 99 -12.86 16.08 -15.16
C GLY A 99 -12.16 14.80 -15.64
N PHE A 100 -11.06 14.40 -15.02
CA PHE A 100 -10.35 13.16 -15.34
C PHE A 100 -10.70 12.05 -14.36
N VAL A 101 -10.58 10.79 -14.80
CA VAL A 101 -10.70 9.65 -13.90
C VAL A 101 -9.36 9.41 -13.21
N PHE A 102 -9.34 9.41 -11.88
CA PHE A 102 -8.17 8.96 -11.12
C PHE A 102 -8.14 7.42 -11.06
N ILE A 103 -7.11 6.81 -11.62
CA ILE A 103 -6.93 5.34 -11.54
C ILE A 103 -6.33 4.99 -10.19
N GLY A 104 -7.18 4.83 -9.20
CA GLY A 104 -6.82 4.61 -7.81
C GLY A 104 -8.06 4.62 -6.90
N PRO A 105 -7.86 4.48 -5.57
CA PRO A 105 -8.95 4.60 -4.61
C PRO A 105 -9.43 6.06 -4.47
N ARG A 106 -10.60 6.25 -3.89
CA ARG A 106 -11.18 7.60 -3.63
C ARG A 106 -10.25 8.44 -2.75
N ALA A 107 -10.27 9.75 -2.96
CA ALA A 107 -9.52 10.70 -2.14
C ALA A 107 -9.80 10.53 -0.64
N GLU A 108 -11.07 10.32 -0.26
CA GLU A 108 -11.48 10.08 1.13
C GLU A 108 -10.86 8.80 1.70
N THR A 109 -10.82 7.72 0.92
CA THR A 109 -10.19 6.45 1.32
C THR A 109 -8.67 6.61 1.47
N ILE A 110 -8.04 7.37 0.57
CA ILE A 110 -6.60 7.70 0.69
C ILE A 110 -6.34 8.49 1.98
N ARG A 111 -7.17 9.51 2.31
CA ARG A 111 -7.06 10.28 3.57
C ARG A 111 -7.26 9.40 4.79
N LEU A 112 -8.31 8.57 4.80
CA LEU A 112 -8.63 7.65 5.89
C LEU A 112 -7.47 6.70 6.16
N MET A 113 -6.96 6.06 5.12
CA MET A 113 -5.88 5.07 5.24
C MET A 113 -4.49 5.70 5.43
N GLY A 114 -4.33 6.96 5.06
CA GLY A 114 -3.10 7.74 5.27
C GLY A 114 -2.89 8.17 6.72
N ASP A 115 -3.95 8.36 7.49
CA ASP A 115 -3.88 8.65 8.92
C ASP A 115 -3.88 7.35 9.74
N LYS A 116 -2.83 7.18 10.55
CA LYS A 116 -2.61 5.92 11.28
C LYS A 116 -3.70 5.60 12.30
N VAL A 117 -4.21 6.60 13.00
CA VAL A 117 -5.21 6.39 14.05
C VAL A 117 -6.55 6.06 13.41
N SER A 118 -6.96 6.85 12.43
CA SER A 118 -8.20 6.66 11.69
C SER A 118 -8.23 5.32 10.95
N ALA A 119 -7.12 4.94 10.30
CA ALA A 119 -7.00 3.65 9.62
C ALA A 119 -7.17 2.46 10.58
N LYS A 120 -6.50 2.51 11.75
CA LYS A 120 -6.61 1.46 12.77
C LYS A 120 -8.03 1.35 13.32
N GLN A 121 -8.67 2.49 13.57
CA GLN A 121 -10.05 2.52 14.03
C GLN A 121 -11.00 1.93 12.97
N ALA A 122 -10.93 2.40 11.73
CA ALA A 122 -11.74 1.89 10.64
C ALA A 122 -11.56 0.38 10.43
N MET A 123 -10.33 -0.13 10.54
CA MET A 123 -10.05 -1.56 10.43
C MET A 123 -10.62 -2.34 11.63
N ARG A 124 -10.53 -1.84 12.86
CA ARG A 124 -11.19 -2.46 14.03
C ARG A 124 -12.71 -2.53 13.86
N GLU A 125 -13.34 -1.44 13.42
CA GLU A 125 -14.78 -1.38 13.15
C GLU A 125 -15.18 -2.33 12.02
N ALA A 126 -14.27 -2.54 11.05
CA ALA A 126 -14.43 -3.54 10.00
C ALA A 126 -14.24 -4.99 10.50
N GLY A 127 -13.82 -5.21 11.75
CA GLY A 127 -13.59 -6.52 12.34
C GLY A 127 -12.20 -7.10 12.02
N VAL A 128 -11.27 -6.26 11.55
CA VAL A 128 -9.89 -6.67 11.28
C VAL A 128 -9.11 -6.74 12.59
N PRO A 129 -8.45 -7.87 12.92
CA PRO A 129 -7.60 -7.94 14.09
C PRO A 129 -6.47 -6.89 14.01
N CYS A 130 -6.36 -6.05 15.04
CA CYS A 130 -5.29 -5.06 15.16
C CYS A 130 -4.39 -5.42 16.33
N VAL A 131 -3.11 -5.04 16.24
CA VAL A 131 -2.18 -5.25 17.37
C VAL A 131 -2.77 -4.60 18.63
N PRO A 132 -2.89 -5.35 19.76
CA PRO A 132 -3.33 -4.80 21.02
C PRO A 132 -2.49 -3.58 21.42
N GLY A 133 -3.12 -2.52 21.87
CA GLY A 133 -2.39 -1.28 22.16
C GLY A 133 -3.24 -0.27 22.92
N SER A 134 -2.69 0.91 23.15
CA SER A 134 -3.42 2.03 23.72
C SER A 134 -4.49 2.55 22.76
N ASP A 135 -5.60 3.04 23.31
CA ASP A 135 -6.66 3.70 22.53
C ASP A 135 -6.28 5.16 22.26
N GLY A 136 -5.32 5.35 21.32
CA GLY A 136 -4.77 6.66 21.00
C GLY A 136 -3.47 6.99 21.75
N ALA A 137 -3.26 8.29 21.96
CA ALA A 137 -2.09 8.83 22.64
C ALA A 137 -1.98 8.35 24.09
N LEU A 138 -0.74 8.08 24.53
CA LEU A 138 -0.50 7.78 25.94
C LEU A 138 -0.74 9.04 26.80
N PRO A 139 -1.45 8.90 27.93
CA PRO A 139 -1.65 9.99 28.88
C PRO A 139 -0.33 10.43 29.53
N ASP A 140 -0.36 11.54 30.27
CA ASP A 140 0.82 12.02 31.00
C ASP A 140 1.00 11.36 32.36
N ASP A 141 -0.09 10.81 32.94
CA ASP A 141 -0.03 10.13 34.23
C ASP A 141 0.74 8.80 34.13
N PRO A 142 1.86 8.64 34.88
CA PRO A 142 2.65 7.42 34.89
C PRO A 142 1.88 6.18 35.34
N GLN A 143 0.93 6.33 36.27
CA GLN A 143 0.14 5.20 36.80
C GLN A 143 -0.80 4.66 35.74
N GLU A 144 -1.40 5.54 34.95
CA GLU A 144 -2.28 5.16 33.86
C GLU A 144 -1.48 4.50 32.73
N ILE A 145 -0.27 5.01 32.40
CA ILE A 145 0.64 4.39 31.44
C ILE A 145 0.99 2.96 31.86
N LEU A 146 1.33 2.75 33.15
CA LEU A 146 1.62 1.44 33.71
C LEU A 146 0.40 0.51 33.61
N ARG A 147 -0.80 1.00 33.90
CA ARG A 147 -2.06 0.25 33.79
C ARG A 147 -2.28 -0.22 32.35
N ILE A 148 -2.12 0.67 31.37
CA ILE A 148 -2.26 0.34 29.94
C ILE A 148 -1.25 -0.74 29.54
N ALA A 149 0.02 -0.59 29.95
CA ALA A 149 1.06 -1.56 29.60
C ALA A 149 0.80 -2.96 30.19
N ARG A 150 0.30 -3.03 31.43
CA ARG A 150 -0.10 -4.29 32.07
C ARG A 150 -1.26 -4.96 31.34
N GLN A 151 -2.22 -4.19 30.84
CA GLN A 151 -3.35 -4.71 30.06
C GLN A 151 -2.89 -5.27 28.70
N ILE A 152 -1.97 -4.56 28.03
CA ILE A 152 -1.38 -5.01 26.75
C ILE A 152 -0.48 -6.25 26.97
N GLY A 153 0.21 -6.29 28.11
CA GLY A 153 1.19 -7.34 28.46
C GLY A 153 2.56 -7.11 27.77
N TYR A 154 3.63 -7.24 28.56
CA TYR A 154 5.02 -7.10 28.06
C TYR A 154 5.43 -8.26 27.14
N PRO A 155 6.38 -8.05 26.20
CA PRO A 155 6.99 -6.78 25.85
C PRO A 155 6.01 -5.85 25.09
N VAL A 156 6.21 -4.55 25.25
CA VAL A 156 5.46 -3.50 24.53
C VAL A 156 6.41 -2.67 23.68
N ILE A 157 5.89 -2.00 22.66
CA ILE A 157 6.62 -1.03 21.84
C ILE A 157 5.94 0.33 21.93
N ILE A 158 6.72 1.36 22.22
CA ILE A 158 6.29 2.76 22.20
C ILE A 158 6.60 3.31 20.83
N LYS A 159 5.67 4.05 20.24
CA LYS A 159 5.81 4.60 18.88
C LYS A 159 5.40 6.07 18.87
N ALA A 160 6.17 6.91 18.20
CA ALA A 160 5.80 8.30 17.92
C ALA A 160 4.68 8.36 16.86
N ALA A 161 3.67 9.19 17.09
CA ALA A 161 2.57 9.37 16.14
C ALA A 161 3.04 9.90 14.78
N GLY A 162 3.99 10.83 14.77
CA GLY A 162 4.64 11.35 13.56
C GLY A 162 5.80 10.51 13.03
N GLY A 163 6.15 9.40 13.71
CA GLY A 163 7.30 8.57 13.38
C GLY A 163 7.12 7.71 12.12
N GLY A 164 8.23 7.46 11.44
CA GLY A 164 8.27 6.60 10.26
C GLY A 164 9.68 6.01 10.05
N GLY A 165 9.78 4.95 9.23
CA GLY A 165 11.09 4.36 8.87
C GLY A 165 11.90 3.77 10.04
N GLY A 166 11.24 3.41 11.16
CA GLY A 166 11.92 2.87 12.35
C GLY A 166 12.41 3.92 13.35
N ARG A 167 12.22 5.22 13.08
CA ARG A 167 12.55 6.30 14.01
C ARG A 167 11.40 6.57 14.98
N GLY A 168 11.71 6.96 16.23
CA GLY A 168 10.71 7.22 17.26
C GLY A 168 9.99 5.95 17.73
N MET A 169 10.70 4.82 17.79
CA MET A 169 10.18 3.56 18.30
C MET A 169 11.13 2.96 19.35
N ARG A 170 10.56 2.46 20.46
CA ARG A 170 11.32 1.84 21.56
C ARG A 170 10.61 0.63 22.14
N VAL A 171 11.30 -0.50 22.15
CA VAL A 171 10.79 -1.74 22.75
C VAL A 171 11.08 -1.73 24.24
N VAL A 172 10.07 -2.05 25.05
CA VAL A 172 10.13 -2.12 26.51
C VAL A 172 9.75 -3.52 26.96
N ARG A 173 10.69 -4.19 27.61
CA ARG A 173 10.53 -5.59 28.04
C ARG A 173 10.10 -5.74 29.48
N THR A 174 10.36 -4.71 30.30
CA THR A 174 10.09 -4.71 31.74
C THR A 174 9.39 -3.45 32.17
N GLU A 175 8.54 -3.57 33.20
CA GLU A 175 7.79 -2.44 33.76
C GLU A 175 8.71 -1.32 34.27
N ALA A 176 9.82 -1.67 34.90
CA ALA A 176 10.78 -0.70 35.46
C ALA A 176 11.35 0.27 34.42
N ALA A 177 11.49 -0.17 33.16
CA ALA A 177 12.00 0.65 32.08
C ALA A 177 10.94 1.50 31.38
N LEU A 178 9.64 1.32 31.69
CA LEU A 178 8.56 1.85 30.89
C LEU A 178 8.52 3.37 30.87
N ILE A 179 8.41 4.01 32.03
CA ILE A 179 8.21 5.46 32.12
C ILE A 179 9.41 6.24 31.54
N THR A 180 10.61 5.78 31.84
CA THR A 180 11.83 6.36 31.24
C THR A 180 11.80 6.24 29.72
N SER A 181 11.41 5.09 29.19
CA SER A 181 11.32 4.84 27.76
C SER A 181 10.25 5.71 27.08
N VAL A 182 9.09 5.91 27.72
CA VAL A 182 8.04 6.81 27.23
C VAL A 182 8.57 8.24 27.12
N ASN A 183 9.18 8.76 28.19
CA ASN A 183 9.70 10.12 28.22
C ASN A 183 10.80 10.34 27.17
N MET A 184 11.72 9.39 27.04
CA MET A 184 12.76 9.44 25.98
C MET A 184 12.15 9.46 24.57
N THR A 185 11.13 8.62 24.33
CA THR A 185 10.49 8.54 23.01
C THR A 185 9.68 9.81 22.69
N ARG A 186 9.02 10.41 23.69
CA ARG A 186 8.33 11.70 23.56
C ARG A 186 9.30 12.81 23.16
N GLU A 187 10.46 12.88 23.85
CA GLU A 187 11.46 13.89 23.55
C GLU A 187 12.09 13.70 22.15
N GLU A 188 12.43 12.47 21.79
CA GLU A 188 12.88 12.13 20.43
C GLU A 188 11.83 12.54 19.38
N ALA A 189 10.55 12.27 19.64
CA ALA A 189 9.43 12.62 18.77
C ALA A 189 9.26 14.14 18.63
N ARG A 190 9.37 14.88 19.73
CA ARG A 190 9.32 16.34 19.75
C ARG A 190 10.41 16.97 18.89
N VAL A 191 11.64 16.48 19.04
CA VAL A 191 12.80 17.00 18.30
C VAL A 191 12.75 16.62 16.82
N ALA A 192 12.42 15.37 16.52
CA ALA A 192 12.50 14.85 15.15
C ALA A 192 11.26 15.17 14.29
N PHE A 193 10.09 15.34 14.90
CA PHE A 193 8.81 15.45 14.17
C PHE A 193 7.98 16.67 14.61
N GLY A 194 8.44 17.46 15.58
CA GLY A 194 7.69 18.59 16.14
C GLY A 194 6.44 18.19 16.96
N ASN A 195 6.21 16.88 17.16
CA ASN A 195 5.03 16.34 17.85
C ASN A 195 5.46 15.29 18.87
N PRO A 196 5.30 15.51 20.20
CA PRO A 196 5.70 14.58 21.25
C PRO A 196 4.71 13.42 21.46
N THR A 197 3.61 13.38 20.72
CA THR A 197 2.57 12.35 20.89
C THR A 197 3.13 10.97 20.62
N VAL A 198 2.96 10.07 21.60
CA VAL A 198 3.34 8.65 21.51
C VAL A 198 2.16 7.75 21.86
N TYR A 199 2.15 6.56 21.32
CA TYR A 199 1.22 5.47 21.64
C TYR A 199 1.96 4.17 21.92
N MET A 200 1.29 3.19 22.49
CA MET A 200 1.88 1.92 22.87
C MET A 200 1.15 0.76 22.21
N GLU A 201 1.90 -0.26 21.82
CA GLU A 201 1.35 -1.50 21.25
C GLU A 201 2.09 -2.72 21.82
N LYS A 202 1.45 -3.89 21.75
CA LYS A 202 2.12 -5.16 21.97
C LYS A 202 3.30 -5.29 21.01
N PHE A 203 4.47 -5.62 21.53
CA PHE A 203 5.61 -5.98 20.68
C PHE A 203 5.50 -7.44 20.27
N LEU A 204 5.37 -7.70 18.99
CA LEU A 204 5.38 -9.03 18.42
C LEU A 204 6.84 -9.46 18.18
N GLU A 205 7.23 -10.59 18.76
CA GLU A 205 8.59 -11.11 18.59
C GLU A 205 8.68 -11.95 17.31
N ASN A 206 9.62 -11.59 16.43
CA ASN A 206 9.88 -12.27 15.16
C ASN A 206 8.60 -12.55 14.31
N PRO A 207 7.71 -11.56 14.11
CA PRO A 207 6.52 -11.79 13.34
C PRO A 207 6.87 -11.98 11.85
N ARG A 208 6.05 -12.74 11.15
CA ARG A 208 6.04 -12.73 9.68
C ARG A 208 5.28 -11.53 9.17
N HIS A 209 5.79 -10.94 8.11
CA HIS A 209 5.11 -9.87 7.38
C HIS A 209 4.39 -10.48 6.19
N VAL A 210 3.07 -10.55 6.27
CA VAL A 210 2.22 -11.15 5.24
C VAL A 210 1.28 -10.09 4.71
N GLU A 211 1.16 -9.97 3.40
CA GLU A 211 0.22 -9.04 2.77
C GLU A 211 -0.77 -9.77 1.88
N ILE A 212 -1.99 -9.25 1.83
CA ILE A 212 -3.06 -9.79 1.00
C ILE A 212 -3.32 -8.82 -0.14
N GLN A 213 -3.26 -9.34 -1.37
CA GLN A 213 -3.65 -8.60 -2.55
C GLN A 213 -5.17 -8.61 -2.68
N VAL A 214 -5.76 -7.42 -2.79
CA VAL A 214 -7.20 -7.24 -3.02
C VAL A 214 -7.46 -6.48 -4.31
N LEU A 215 -8.62 -6.73 -4.87
CA LEU A 215 -9.18 -5.99 -5.98
C LEU A 215 -10.66 -5.74 -5.65
N ALA A 216 -11.10 -4.48 -5.80
CA ALA A 216 -12.47 -4.10 -5.52
C ALA A 216 -12.99 -3.12 -6.57
N ASP A 217 -14.30 -3.20 -6.87
CA ASP A 217 -14.98 -2.34 -7.83
C ASP A 217 -15.75 -1.19 -7.13
N GLN A 218 -16.35 -0.32 -7.94
CA GLN A 218 -17.18 0.79 -7.45
C GLN A 218 -18.59 0.36 -7.02
N HIS A 219 -18.95 -0.91 -7.24
CA HIS A 219 -20.27 -1.48 -6.93
C HIS A 219 -20.31 -2.21 -5.58
N GLY A 220 -19.18 -2.16 -4.81
CA GLY A 220 -19.08 -2.82 -3.51
C GLY A 220 -18.65 -4.29 -3.58
N ASN A 221 -18.24 -4.77 -4.75
CA ASN A 221 -17.63 -6.09 -4.84
C ASN A 221 -16.14 -6.01 -4.53
N ALA A 222 -15.65 -7.01 -3.81
CA ALA A 222 -14.23 -7.15 -3.52
C ALA A 222 -13.80 -8.61 -3.56
N VAL A 223 -12.60 -8.85 -4.05
CA VAL A 223 -11.97 -10.18 -4.05
C VAL A 223 -10.54 -10.09 -3.57
N TRP A 224 -10.03 -11.19 -3.09
CA TRP A 224 -8.62 -11.39 -2.81
C TRP A 224 -7.95 -12.20 -3.93
N LEU A 225 -6.68 -11.94 -4.17
CA LEU A 225 -5.88 -12.61 -5.20
C LEU A 225 -4.72 -13.45 -4.59
N GLY A 226 -4.76 -13.70 -3.30
CA GLY A 226 -3.74 -14.43 -2.57
C GLY A 226 -2.93 -13.55 -1.62
N GLU A 227 -2.03 -14.20 -0.88
CA GLU A 227 -1.10 -13.54 0.03
C GLU A 227 0.35 -13.66 -0.46
N ARG A 228 1.19 -12.74 0.03
CA ARG A 228 2.64 -12.77 -0.11
C ARG A 228 3.30 -12.71 1.26
N ASP A 229 4.35 -13.48 1.45
CA ASP A 229 5.25 -13.36 2.60
C ASP A 229 6.37 -12.37 2.24
N CYS A 230 6.40 -11.25 2.93
CA CYS A 230 7.35 -10.16 2.72
C CYS A 230 8.30 -10.01 3.92
N SER A 231 8.55 -11.09 4.66
CA SER A 231 9.34 -11.06 5.90
C SER A 231 10.83 -10.80 5.66
N MET A 232 11.33 -11.14 4.47
CA MET A 232 12.73 -10.89 4.12
C MET A 232 12.94 -9.42 3.75
N GLN A 233 13.32 -8.63 4.74
CA GLN A 233 13.45 -7.18 4.63
C GLN A 233 14.85 -6.71 5.03
N ARG A 234 15.33 -5.67 4.40
CA ARG A 234 16.54 -4.94 4.79
C ARG A 234 16.16 -3.52 5.20
N ARG A 235 16.36 -3.16 6.47
CA ARG A 235 15.99 -1.83 7.00
C ARG A 235 14.53 -1.46 6.70
N HIS A 236 13.60 -2.40 6.86
CA HIS A 236 12.17 -2.27 6.54
C HIS A 236 11.83 -2.11 5.06
N GLN A 237 12.75 -2.46 4.18
CA GLN A 237 12.51 -2.55 2.74
C GLN A 237 12.42 -4.02 2.35
N LYS A 238 11.35 -4.41 1.68
CA LYS A 238 11.14 -5.76 1.16
C LYS A 238 12.26 -6.09 0.16
N VAL A 239 12.83 -7.28 0.26
CA VAL A 239 13.92 -7.77 -0.59
C VAL A 239 13.47 -8.99 -1.40
N ILE A 240 12.78 -9.93 -0.74
CA ILE A 240 12.21 -11.11 -1.38
C ILE A 240 10.76 -11.23 -0.89
N GLU A 241 9.88 -11.54 -1.82
CA GLU A 241 8.47 -11.85 -1.56
C GLU A 241 8.15 -13.23 -2.12
N GLU A 242 7.47 -14.05 -1.33
CA GLU A 242 7.08 -15.42 -1.68
C GLU A 242 5.55 -15.52 -1.74
N ALA A 243 5.01 -16.11 -2.79
CA ALA A 243 3.58 -16.35 -2.96
C ALA A 243 3.31 -17.77 -3.49
N PRO A 244 2.44 -18.55 -2.85
CA PRO A 244 1.84 -18.28 -1.52
C PRO A 244 2.86 -18.34 -0.40
N SER A 245 2.53 -17.77 0.77
CA SER A 245 3.41 -17.85 1.95
C SER A 245 3.61 -19.27 2.40
N PRO A 246 4.85 -19.76 2.52
CA PRO A 246 5.13 -21.11 3.03
C PRO A 246 4.84 -21.25 4.54
N PHE A 247 4.72 -20.13 5.26
CA PHE A 247 4.48 -20.10 6.69
C PHE A 247 3.00 -20.13 7.06
N VAL A 248 2.14 -19.53 6.25
CA VAL A 248 0.71 -19.36 6.54
C VAL A 248 -0.04 -20.68 6.35
N LYS A 249 -0.64 -21.19 7.43
CA LYS A 249 -1.48 -22.39 7.39
C LYS A 249 -2.83 -22.10 6.75
N GLU A 250 -3.42 -23.08 6.07
CA GLU A 250 -4.65 -22.91 5.30
C GLU A 250 -5.80 -22.28 6.10
N ALA A 251 -6.02 -22.73 7.34
CA ALA A 251 -7.07 -22.19 8.19
C ALA A 251 -6.88 -20.70 8.54
N ALA A 252 -5.63 -20.26 8.75
CA ALA A 252 -5.30 -18.86 8.98
C ALA A 252 -5.43 -18.06 7.67
N ARG A 253 -4.97 -18.64 6.54
CA ARG A 253 -5.10 -18.03 5.20
C ARG A 253 -6.54 -17.68 4.89
N GLN A 254 -7.46 -18.64 5.01
CA GLN A 254 -8.88 -18.40 4.70
C GLN A 254 -9.49 -17.30 5.59
N LYS A 255 -9.13 -17.25 6.87
CA LYS A 255 -9.58 -16.17 7.78
C LYS A 255 -9.04 -14.82 7.35
N MET A 256 -7.74 -14.72 7.04
CA MET A 256 -7.12 -13.47 6.60
C MET A 256 -7.75 -12.94 5.31
N LEU A 257 -7.96 -13.84 4.34
CA LEU A 257 -8.54 -13.51 3.04
C LEU A 257 -9.98 -13.00 3.18
N ALA A 258 -10.80 -13.67 4.00
CA ALA A 258 -12.17 -13.23 4.28
C ALA A 258 -12.21 -11.86 4.97
N VAL A 259 -11.36 -11.64 5.98
CA VAL A 259 -11.28 -10.38 6.71
C VAL A 259 -10.84 -9.24 5.78
N ALA A 260 -9.91 -9.48 4.86
CA ALA A 260 -9.44 -8.48 3.91
C ALA A 260 -10.56 -8.01 2.96
N VAL A 261 -11.37 -8.94 2.44
CA VAL A 261 -12.51 -8.62 1.57
C VAL A 261 -13.57 -7.82 2.33
N GLU A 262 -13.96 -8.26 3.52
CA GLU A 262 -14.95 -7.56 4.33
C GLU A 262 -14.50 -6.17 4.76
N ALA A 263 -13.20 -6.01 5.05
CA ALA A 263 -12.62 -4.70 5.33
C ALA A 263 -12.76 -3.76 4.12
N CYS A 264 -12.39 -4.20 2.91
CA CYS A 264 -12.55 -3.41 1.70
C CYS A 264 -13.98 -2.95 1.48
N LYS A 265 -14.97 -3.84 1.64
CA LYS A 265 -16.38 -3.51 1.50
C LYS A 265 -16.84 -2.46 2.52
N LYS A 266 -16.48 -2.64 3.81
CA LYS A 266 -16.91 -1.75 4.89
C LYS A 266 -16.32 -0.35 4.79
N ILE A 267 -15.08 -0.20 4.34
CA ILE A 267 -14.45 1.12 4.14
C ILE A 267 -14.76 1.74 2.77
N GLY A 268 -15.57 1.07 1.94
CA GLY A 268 -15.89 1.53 0.59
C GLY A 268 -14.67 1.61 -0.33
N TYR A 269 -13.70 0.69 -0.14
CA TYR A 269 -12.52 0.64 -0.98
C TYR A 269 -12.85 0.13 -2.37
N TYR A 270 -12.35 0.80 -3.38
CA TYR A 270 -12.28 0.26 -4.74
C TYR A 270 -10.87 0.45 -5.32
N SER A 271 -10.53 -0.26 -6.38
CA SER A 271 -9.22 -0.35 -7.00
C SER A 271 -8.42 -1.56 -6.49
N ALA A 272 -7.18 -1.66 -6.95
CA ALA A 272 -6.23 -2.66 -6.48
C ALA A 272 -5.50 -2.16 -5.24
N GLY A 273 -5.26 -3.04 -4.28
CA GLY A 273 -4.55 -2.68 -3.07
C GLY A 273 -4.00 -3.88 -2.32
N THR A 274 -3.20 -3.60 -1.30
CA THR A 274 -2.69 -4.62 -0.38
C THR A 274 -3.06 -4.27 1.05
N LEU A 275 -3.46 -5.30 1.83
CA LEU A 275 -3.57 -5.20 3.28
C LEU A 275 -2.38 -5.94 3.89
N GLU A 276 -1.58 -5.23 4.67
CA GLU A 276 -0.41 -5.78 5.33
C GLU A 276 -0.75 -6.25 6.76
N PHE A 277 -0.23 -7.42 7.11
CA PHE A 277 -0.42 -8.04 8.43
C PHE A 277 0.91 -8.48 9.02
N MET A 278 1.00 -8.44 10.34
CA MET A 278 1.99 -9.19 11.09
C MET A 278 1.36 -10.48 11.60
N MET A 279 2.02 -11.60 11.37
CA MET A 279 1.59 -12.91 11.85
C MET A 279 2.58 -13.45 12.86
N ASP A 280 2.08 -13.92 14.00
CA ASP A 280 2.88 -14.56 15.02
C ASP A 280 3.08 -16.08 14.75
N LYS A 281 3.91 -16.74 15.58
CA LYS A 281 4.18 -18.18 15.47
C LYS A 281 2.93 -19.07 15.67
N ASP A 282 1.91 -18.55 16.35
CA ASP A 282 0.67 -19.24 16.66
C ASP A 282 -0.41 -19.01 15.60
N GLN A 283 -0.04 -18.39 14.46
CA GLN A 283 -0.88 -18.06 13.32
C GLN A 283 -1.95 -16.98 13.61
N ASN A 284 -1.79 -16.22 14.69
CA ASN A 284 -2.58 -15.02 14.87
C ASN A 284 -2.03 -13.91 13.97
N PHE A 285 -2.93 -13.18 13.32
CA PHE A 285 -2.56 -12.11 12.41
C PHE A 285 -3.16 -10.77 12.87
N TYR A 286 -2.40 -9.71 12.66
CA TYR A 286 -2.76 -8.37 13.11
C TYR A 286 -2.47 -7.36 12.00
N PHE A 287 -3.43 -6.50 11.71
CA PHE A 287 -3.27 -5.44 10.73
C PHE A 287 -2.05 -4.56 11.06
N LEU A 288 -1.16 -4.42 10.07
CA LEU A 288 -0.01 -3.55 10.17
C LEU A 288 -0.36 -2.17 9.63
N GLN A 289 -0.46 -1.23 10.54
CA GLN A 289 -0.77 0.18 10.25
C GLN A 289 0.24 0.90 9.33
N LYS A 290 1.29 0.22 8.90
CA LYS A 290 2.35 0.77 8.06
C LYS A 290 2.20 0.41 6.59
N GLY A 291 1.22 -0.44 6.28
CA GLY A 291 0.92 -0.82 4.92
C GLY A 291 0.40 0.39 4.17
N LYS A 292 1.23 0.90 3.31
CA LYS A 292 0.75 1.74 2.23
C LYS A 292 -0.22 0.87 1.45
N MET A 293 -1.46 1.31 1.30
CA MET A 293 -2.33 0.73 0.30
C MET A 293 -1.73 1.10 -1.05
N VAL A 294 -0.70 0.34 -1.43
CA VAL A 294 0.02 0.58 -2.66
C VAL A 294 -0.87 0.15 -3.80
N LEU A 295 -1.16 1.09 -4.68
CA LEU A 295 -1.74 0.82 -5.98
C LEU A 295 -0.79 -0.09 -6.78
N ILE A 296 -0.82 -1.40 -6.52
CA ILE A 296 -0.02 -2.36 -7.28
C ILE A 296 -0.84 -2.84 -8.46
N MET A 297 -0.31 -2.56 -9.60
CA MET A 297 -0.64 -2.97 -10.96
C MET A 297 -1.24 -4.36 -11.13
N ILE A 298 -2.55 -4.50 -10.96
CA ILE A 298 -3.21 -5.78 -11.22
C ILE A 298 -3.61 -5.96 -12.68
N MET A 299 -3.84 -4.88 -13.43
CA MET A 299 -4.35 -4.99 -14.81
C MET A 299 -3.53 -5.87 -15.76
N LEU A 300 -2.26 -6.16 -15.41
CA LEU A 300 -1.41 -7.03 -16.24
C LEU A 300 -1.17 -8.41 -15.67
N PHE A 301 -1.22 -8.52 -14.34
CA PHE A 301 -1.05 -9.81 -13.70
C PHE A 301 -2.18 -10.77 -14.12
N LEU A 302 -3.39 -10.27 -14.26
CA LEU A 302 -4.54 -11.07 -14.66
C LEU A 302 -4.43 -11.62 -16.08
N LYS A 303 -3.93 -10.84 -17.03
CA LYS A 303 -3.78 -11.33 -18.41
C LYS A 303 -2.57 -12.28 -18.54
N GLN A 304 -1.50 -12.02 -17.83
CA GLN A 304 -0.30 -12.87 -17.83
C GLN A 304 -0.55 -14.21 -17.12
N VAL A 305 -1.23 -14.21 -15.96
CA VAL A 305 -1.67 -15.44 -15.27
C VAL A 305 -2.69 -16.21 -16.09
N LEU A 306 -3.54 -15.53 -16.88
CA LEU A 306 -4.50 -16.18 -17.77
C LEU A 306 -3.83 -16.72 -19.07
N TYR A 307 -2.75 -16.11 -19.53
CA TYR A 307 -2.08 -16.51 -20.77
C TYR A 307 -1.01 -17.60 -20.56
N GLU A 308 -0.35 -17.63 -19.40
CA GLU A 308 0.69 -18.61 -19.07
C GLU A 308 0.16 -19.95 -18.51
N LYS A 309 -1.07 -20.31 -18.84
CA LYS A 309 -1.69 -21.60 -18.51
C LYS A 309 -0.90 -22.83 -18.98
N TRP A 310 0.27 -22.62 -19.59
CA TRP A 310 1.03 -23.67 -20.28
C TRP A 310 2.45 -23.92 -19.74
N MET A 311 2.90 -23.22 -18.74
CA MET A 311 4.22 -23.48 -18.17
C MET A 311 4.12 -23.67 -16.65
N GLU A 312 4.35 -24.88 -16.21
CA GLU A 312 4.69 -25.26 -14.83
C GLU A 312 6.01 -24.60 -14.43
N ASN A 313 6.02 -23.33 -14.07
CA ASN A 313 7.26 -22.71 -13.62
C ASN A 313 7.03 -21.52 -12.68
N ILE A 314 7.92 -21.41 -11.74
CA ILE A 314 8.11 -20.29 -10.83
C ILE A 314 8.42 -19.03 -11.66
N VAL A 315 7.57 -18.02 -11.58
CA VAL A 315 7.84 -16.72 -12.21
C VAL A 315 8.59 -15.83 -11.22
N LEU A 316 9.81 -15.48 -11.59
CA LEU A 316 10.65 -14.56 -10.82
C LEU A 316 10.41 -13.13 -11.30
N TYR A 317 9.95 -12.24 -10.44
CA TYR A 317 9.75 -10.84 -10.77
C TYR A 317 10.61 -9.93 -9.88
N ILE A 318 11.32 -8.99 -10.48
CA ILE A 318 12.16 -8.02 -9.76
C ILE A 318 11.48 -6.65 -9.80
N HIS A 319 11.15 -6.13 -8.62
CA HIS A 319 10.52 -4.83 -8.44
C HIS A 319 11.26 -4.03 -7.36
N GLN A 320 11.74 -2.84 -7.66
CA GLN A 320 12.49 -1.98 -6.72
C GLN A 320 13.57 -2.71 -5.90
N ASN A 321 14.37 -3.57 -6.52
CA ASN A 321 15.34 -4.47 -5.86
C ASN A 321 14.71 -5.56 -4.98
N THR A 322 13.44 -5.86 -5.16
CA THR A 322 12.72 -6.97 -4.53
C THR A 322 12.51 -8.08 -5.53
N ILE A 323 12.80 -9.33 -5.16
CA ILE A 323 12.53 -10.52 -5.95
C ILE A 323 11.22 -11.12 -5.49
N MET A 324 10.23 -11.20 -6.38
CA MET A 324 8.95 -11.85 -6.11
C MET A 324 8.92 -13.24 -6.75
N ILE A 325 8.61 -14.26 -5.95
CA ILE A 325 8.49 -15.65 -6.38
C ILE A 325 7.02 -16.06 -6.30
N PHE A 326 6.43 -16.43 -7.41
CA PHE A 326 5.04 -16.87 -7.51
C PHE A 326 4.94 -18.35 -7.81
N ALA A 327 4.09 -19.06 -7.06
CA ALA A 327 3.65 -20.41 -7.39
C ALA A 327 2.17 -20.39 -7.76
N THR A 328 1.80 -20.99 -8.88
CA THR A 328 0.44 -20.95 -9.42
C THR A 328 -0.46 -22.01 -8.76
N GLN A 329 -1.64 -21.61 -8.26
CA GLN A 329 -2.71 -22.52 -7.87
C GLN A 329 -4.03 -22.23 -8.60
N TRP A 330 -4.72 -23.28 -9.00
CA TRP A 330 -5.85 -23.38 -9.94
C TRP A 330 -7.15 -22.65 -9.57
N GLN A 331 -7.38 -22.26 -8.32
CA GLN A 331 -8.68 -21.75 -7.86
C GLN A 331 -8.94 -20.25 -8.09
N ILE A 332 -7.94 -19.51 -8.50
CA ILE A 332 -8.05 -18.04 -8.71
C ILE A 332 -8.77 -17.71 -10.02
N HIS A 333 -8.77 -18.63 -10.99
CA HIS A 333 -9.20 -18.40 -12.38
C HIS A 333 -10.66 -18.01 -12.56
N LEU A 334 -11.57 -18.65 -11.82
CA LEU A 334 -13.02 -18.46 -12.01
C LEU A 334 -13.53 -17.14 -11.42
N LYS A 335 -12.96 -16.72 -10.28
CA LYS A 335 -13.39 -15.49 -9.59
C LYS A 335 -12.97 -14.21 -10.31
N VAL A 336 -11.83 -14.23 -10.99
CA VAL A 336 -11.29 -13.08 -11.70
C VAL A 336 -12.05 -12.83 -13.00
N HIS A 337 -12.47 -13.88 -13.71
CA HIS A 337 -13.23 -13.75 -14.96
C HIS A 337 -14.60 -13.10 -14.73
N LEU A 338 -15.31 -13.50 -13.69
CA LEU A 338 -16.62 -12.94 -13.31
C LEU A 338 -16.54 -11.46 -12.89
N LEU A 339 -15.40 -11.03 -12.36
CA LEU A 339 -15.19 -9.63 -11.97
C LEU A 339 -14.76 -8.76 -13.14
N MET A 340 -14.01 -9.29 -14.08
CA MET A 340 -13.63 -8.52 -15.28
C MET A 340 -14.84 -8.17 -16.14
N GLU A 341 -15.89 -8.99 -16.18
CA GLU A 341 -17.15 -8.66 -16.83
C GLU A 341 -17.94 -7.58 -16.07
N ALA A 342 -17.74 -7.42 -14.75
CA ALA A 342 -18.38 -6.39 -13.93
C ALA A 342 -17.59 -5.06 -13.89
N PHE A 343 -16.32 -5.05 -14.31
CA PHE A 343 -15.47 -3.84 -14.38
C PHE A 343 -15.61 -3.09 -15.71
N TRP A 344 -16.27 -3.68 -16.69
CA TRP A 344 -16.55 -3.12 -18.01
C TRP A 344 -18.03 -2.91 -18.21
#